data_3cc894130f7194a2e86581239c262760
#
_entry.id   3cc894130f7194a2e86581239c262760
#
_cell.length_a   1.000
_cell.length_b   1.000
_cell.length_c   1.000
_cell.angle_alpha   90.00
_cell.angle_beta   90.00
_cell.angle_gamma   90.00
#
_symmetry.space_group_name_H-M   'P 1'
#
loop_
_entity.id
_entity.type
_entity.pdbx_description
1 polymer ?
#
loop_
_entity_poly.entity_id
_entity_poly.type
_entity_poly.pdbx_seq_one_letter_code
_entity_poly.pdbx_strand_id
1 'polypeptide(L)'
;MPTYNGKSQEIAQKLSSLRTLCDTGFALAIHIRYTRPTLLYQTYKQEWADHYSEMGYMISDPVVHWGLTNNGWVEWASLSDQDPNGVIADAVAHGLTHGWTYAVGPATGRTIAGVTRSEHPFTTADRDVIRAIIDDIHAETEGFDTFPQDVQESLRNLPVT
;
A
#
# COMPACT_ATOMS: atom_id res chain seq x y z
N MET A 1 6.65 15.01 25.64
CA MET A 1 5.37 15.12 24.91
C MET A 1 5.60 14.84 23.44
N PRO A 2 4.90 13.89 22.87
CA PRO A 2 4.95 13.72 21.42
C PRO A 2 4.39 14.95 20.73
N THR A 3 5.02 15.34 19.64
CA THR A 3 4.54 16.46 18.84
C THR A 3 3.90 15.91 17.55
N TYR A 4 2.77 16.52 17.17
CA TYR A 4 2.06 16.16 15.93
C TYR A 4 2.16 17.25 14.87
N ASN A 5 2.93 18.32 15.18
CA ASN A 5 3.13 19.41 14.22
C ASN A 5 3.79 18.90 12.95
N GLY A 6 3.15 19.18 11.81
CA GLY A 6 3.69 18.82 10.52
C GLY A 6 3.60 17.35 10.17
N LYS A 7 2.99 16.51 11.02
CA LYS A 7 2.88 15.06 10.75
C LYS A 7 2.14 14.78 9.44
N SER A 8 1.01 15.43 9.21
CA SER A 8 0.24 15.24 7.98
C SER A 8 1.02 15.70 6.74
N GLN A 9 1.73 16.81 6.85
CA GLN A 9 2.55 17.33 5.75
C GLN A 9 3.72 16.39 5.44
N GLU A 10 4.36 15.86 6.47
CA GLU A 10 5.47 14.92 6.32
C GLU A 10 5.02 13.63 5.63
N ILE A 11 3.89 13.08 6.07
CA ILE A 11 3.33 11.87 5.46
C ILE A 11 2.88 12.17 4.03
N ALA A 12 2.25 13.32 3.78
CA ALA A 12 1.85 13.72 2.44
C ALA A 12 3.05 13.80 1.48
N GLN A 13 4.20 14.33 1.95
CA GLN A 13 5.42 14.37 1.15
C GLN A 13 5.95 12.97 0.82
N LYS A 14 5.89 12.06 1.78
CA LYS A 14 6.30 10.66 1.58
C LYS A 14 5.39 9.96 0.57
N LEU A 15 4.10 10.20 0.64
CA LEU A 15 3.13 9.66 -0.33
C LEU A 15 3.37 10.23 -1.73
N SER A 16 3.71 11.51 -1.83
CA SER A 16 4.05 12.13 -3.10
C SER A 16 5.31 11.52 -3.72
N SER A 17 6.33 11.25 -2.91
CA SER A 17 7.54 10.57 -3.36
C SER A 17 7.24 9.16 -3.84
N LEU A 18 6.41 8.44 -3.11
CA LEU A 18 5.98 7.10 -3.49
C LEU A 18 5.24 7.12 -4.83
N ARG A 19 4.35 8.08 -5.00
CA ARG A 19 3.58 8.23 -6.23
C ARG A 19 4.48 8.48 -7.45
N THR A 20 5.55 9.25 -7.28
CA THR A 20 6.51 9.51 -8.35
C THR A 20 7.21 8.22 -8.80
N LEU A 21 7.50 7.31 -7.86
CA LEU A 21 8.14 6.02 -8.16
C LEU A 21 7.18 5.02 -8.78
N CYS A 22 5.88 5.17 -8.58
CA CYS A 22 4.86 4.21 -8.95
C CYS A 22 3.88 4.85 -9.93
N ASP A 23 4.30 4.99 -11.20
CA ASP A 23 3.55 5.75 -12.21
C ASP A 23 2.15 5.18 -12.51
N THR A 24 1.93 3.90 -12.30
CA THR A 24 0.61 3.28 -12.49
C THR A 24 -0.17 3.12 -11.18
N GLY A 25 0.42 3.53 -10.07
CA GLY A 25 -0.28 3.63 -8.80
C GLY A 25 0.22 2.70 -7.71
N PHE A 26 -0.34 2.92 -6.53
CA PHE A 26 -0.10 2.08 -5.36
C PHE A 26 -1.34 1.99 -4.49
N ALA A 27 -1.36 0.99 -3.61
CA ALA A 27 -2.29 0.90 -2.50
C ALA A 27 -1.48 0.67 -1.23
N LEU A 28 -1.69 1.50 -0.22
CA LEU A 28 -1.00 1.44 1.06
C LEU A 28 -2.02 1.30 2.17
N ALA A 29 -2.07 0.09 2.76
CA ALA A 29 -2.94 -0.23 3.88
C ALA A 29 -2.10 -0.24 5.15
N ILE A 30 -2.40 0.66 6.08
CA ILE A 30 -1.57 0.97 7.24
C ILE A 30 -2.20 0.40 8.51
N HIS A 31 -1.41 -0.32 9.30
CA HIS A 31 -1.82 -0.92 10.58
C HIS A 31 -3.15 -1.67 10.45
N ILE A 32 -3.12 -2.74 9.68
CA ILE A 32 -4.29 -3.58 9.43
C ILE A 32 -4.62 -4.38 10.68
N ARG A 33 -5.85 -4.24 11.17
CA ARG A 33 -6.40 -5.06 12.25
C ARG A 33 -7.45 -5.99 11.64
N TYR A 34 -7.21 -7.31 11.72
CA TYR A 34 -7.99 -8.31 11.01
C TYR A 34 -7.86 -8.07 9.50
N THR A 35 -8.88 -7.52 8.85
CA THR A 35 -8.85 -7.17 7.44
C THR A 35 -9.07 -5.68 7.18
N ARG A 36 -9.08 -4.85 8.24
CA ARG A 36 -9.36 -3.42 8.13
C ARG A 36 -8.11 -2.58 8.38
N PRO A 37 -7.68 -1.78 7.41
CA PRO A 37 -6.59 -0.84 7.65
C PRO A 37 -7.06 0.33 8.52
N THR A 38 -6.16 0.81 9.38
CA THR A 38 -6.37 2.04 10.13
C THR A 38 -6.41 3.23 9.18
N LEU A 39 -5.52 3.24 8.19
CA LEU A 39 -5.48 4.22 7.10
C LEU A 39 -5.30 3.47 5.79
N LEU A 40 -5.90 4.01 4.72
CA LEU A 40 -5.75 3.46 3.38
C LEU A 40 -5.51 4.60 2.40
N TYR A 41 -4.38 4.55 1.70
CA TYR A 41 -4.07 5.49 0.63
C TYR A 41 -3.93 4.71 -0.67
N GLN A 42 -4.60 5.17 -1.72
CA GLN A 42 -4.64 4.46 -3.00
C GLN A 42 -4.62 5.46 -4.15
N THR A 43 -3.78 5.19 -5.15
CA THR A 43 -3.67 6.04 -6.33
C THR A 43 -3.97 5.30 -7.64
N TYR A 44 -4.41 4.05 -7.57
CA TYR A 44 -4.83 3.33 -8.78
C TYR A 44 -5.98 4.06 -9.46
N LYS A 45 -6.07 3.88 -10.79
CA LYS A 45 -7.20 4.43 -11.56
C LYS A 45 -8.52 3.95 -10.98
N GLN A 46 -9.51 4.83 -10.94
CA GLN A 46 -10.84 4.51 -10.42
C GLN A 46 -11.46 3.32 -11.14
N GLU A 47 -11.23 3.21 -12.45
CA GLU A 47 -11.71 2.08 -13.25
C GLU A 47 -11.24 0.74 -12.66
N TRP A 48 -9.95 0.64 -12.30
CA TRP A 48 -9.42 -0.58 -11.69
C TRP A 48 -10.00 -0.80 -10.29
N ALA A 49 -10.07 0.24 -9.47
CA ALA A 49 -10.62 0.13 -8.12
C ALA A 49 -12.06 -0.36 -8.14
N ASP A 50 -12.89 0.18 -9.04
CA ASP A 50 -14.28 -0.23 -9.20
C ASP A 50 -14.39 -1.67 -9.67
N HIS A 51 -13.59 -2.04 -10.66
CA HIS A 51 -13.56 -3.41 -11.19
C HIS A 51 -13.13 -4.41 -10.11
N TYR A 52 -12.08 -4.08 -9.36
CA TYR A 52 -11.59 -4.91 -8.27
C TYR A 52 -12.67 -5.18 -7.23
N SER A 53 -13.43 -4.14 -6.87
CA SER A 53 -14.55 -4.26 -5.92
C SER A 53 -15.70 -5.08 -6.49
N GLU A 54 -16.09 -4.82 -7.74
CA GLU A 54 -17.19 -5.53 -8.40
C GLU A 54 -16.91 -7.03 -8.52
N MET A 55 -15.67 -7.40 -8.79
CA MET A 55 -15.27 -8.80 -8.92
C MET A 55 -15.03 -9.50 -7.58
N GLY A 56 -15.06 -8.75 -6.47
CA GLY A 56 -14.78 -9.30 -5.15
C GLY A 56 -13.36 -9.84 -5.00
N TYR A 57 -12.41 -9.27 -5.70
CA TYR A 57 -11.04 -9.78 -5.78
C TYR A 57 -10.31 -9.83 -4.45
N MET A 58 -10.66 -8.97 -3.50
CA MET A 58 -9.97 -8.92 -2.21
C MET A 58 -9.98 -10.28 -1.49
N ILE A 59 -11.03 -11.07 -1.67
CA ILE A 59 -11.19 -12.37 -1.02
C ILE A 59 -10.18 -13.39 -1.56
N SER A 60 -9.84 -13.30 -2.85
CA SER A 60 -8.99 -14.28 -3.53
C SER A 60 -7.65 -13.74 -4.00
N ASP A 61 -7.37 -12.46 -3.76
CA ASP A 61 -6.14 -11.82 -4.23
C ASP A 61 -4.91 -12.40 -3.52
N PRO A 62 -4.03 -13.10 -4.24
CA PRO A 62 -2.86 -13.71 -3.61
C PRO A 62 -1.89 -12.68 -3.04
N VAL A 63 -1.87 -11.46 -3.57
CA VAL A 63 -1.01 -10.38 -3.06
C VAL A 63 -1.48 -9.94 -1.67
N VAL A 64 -2.80 -9.79 -1.49
CA VAL A 64 -3.38 -9.45 -0.18
C VAL A 64 -3.11 -10.57 0.83
N HIS A 65 -3.36 -11.81 0.44
CA HIS A 65 -3.13 -12.97 1.32
C HIS A 65 -1.68 -13.08 1.74
N TRP A 66 -0.76 -12.86 0.80
CA TRP A 66 0.66 -12.87 1.10
C TRP A 66 1.02 -11.79 2.12
N GLY A 67 0.54 -10.58 1.91
CA GLY A 67 0.80 -9.44 2.80
C GLY A 67 0.25 -9.65 4.20
N LEU A 68 -0.92 -10.27 4.33
CA LEU A 68 -1.53 -10.55 5.63
C LEU A 68 -0.78 -11.62 6.43
N THR A 69 0.01 -12.47 5.78
CA THR A 69 0.67 -13.61 6.41
C THR A 69 2.19 -13.54 6.42
N ASN A 70 2.80 -12.54 5.80
CA ASN A 70 4.25 -12.43 5.66
C ASN A 70 4.75 -11.02 5.95
N ASN A 71 6.01 -10.93 6.36
CA ASN A 71 6.80 -9.70 6.35
C ASN A 71 7.83 -9.80 5.24
N GLY A 72 8.33 -8.64 4.78
CA GLY A 72 9.30 -8.58 3.71
C GLY A 72 8.64 -8.17 2.40
N TRP A 73 9.18 -8.64 1.29
CA TRP A 73 8.67 -8.23 -0.02
C TRP A 73 8.49 -9.42 -0.97
N VAL A 74 7.66 -9.22 -1.97
CA VAL A 74 7.38 -10.21 -3.00
C VAL A 74 7.05 -9.51 -4.32
N GLU A 75 7.48 -10.09 -5.43
CA GLU A 75 7.03 -9.66 -6.75
C GLU A 75 5.70 -10.36 -7.08
N TRP A 76 4.75 -9.60 -7.63
CA TRP A 76 3.43 -10.16 -7.96
C TRP A 76 3.54 -11.35 -8.91
N ALA A 77 4.45 -11.28 -9.88
CA ALA A 77 4.62 -12.35 -10.84
C ALA A 77 4.94 -13.71 -10.19
N SER A 78 5.62 -13.69 -9.04
CA SER A 78 5.97 -14.93 -8.33
C SER A 78 4.77 -15.57 -7.63
N LEU A 79 3.65 -14.87 -7.53
CA LEU A 79 2.40 -15.37 -6.93
C LEU A 79 1.39 -15.86 -7.97
N SER A 80 1.75 -15.85 -9.24
CA SER A 80 0.83 -16.21 -10.33
C SER A 80 0.28 -17.62 -10.20
N ASP A 81 1.03 -18.56 -9.64
CA ASP A 81 0.58 -19.95 -9.44
C ASP A 81 -0.45 -20.09 -8.31
N GLN A 82 -0.63 -19.03 -7.51
CA GLN A 82 -1.55 -19.01 -6.38
C GLN A 82 -2.74 -18.09 -6.65
N ASP A 83 -3.03 -17.84 -7.90
CA ASP A 83 -4.02 -16.85 -8.35
C ASP A 83 -5.17 -17.54 -9.10
N PRO A 84 -6.08 -18.24 -8.40
CA PRO A 84 -7.13 -19.02 -9.05
C PRO A 84 -8.12 -18.17 -9.84
N ASN A 85 -8.32 -16.90 -9.47
CA ASN A 85 -9.26 -16.02 -10.14
C ASN A 85 -8.58 -15.05 -11.12
N GLY A 86 -7.27 -15.18 -11.32
CA GLY A 86 -6.55 -14.38 -12.29
C GLY A 86 -6.46 -12.89 -11.94
N VAL A 87 -6.43 -12.54 -10.67
CA VAL A 87 -6.40 -11.14 -10.22
C VAL A 87 -5.15 -10.43 -10.74
N ILE A 88 -3.99 -11.07 -10.64
CA ILE A 88 -2.72 -10.49 -11.10
C ILE A 88 -2.74 -10.29 -12.63
N ALA A 89 -3.21 -11.29 -13.37
CA ALA A 89 -3.30 -11.20 -14.83
C ALA A 89 -4.26 -10.08 -15.25
N ASP A 90 -5.37 -9.93 -14.55
CA ASP A 90 -6.35 -8.88 -14.82
C ASP A 90 -5.78 -7.49 -14.50
N ALA A 91 -5.01 -7.39 -13.42
CA ALA A 91 -4.31 -6.14 -13.08
C ALA A 91 -3.35 -5.74 -14.22
N VAL A 92 -2.57 -6.69 -14.72
CA VAL A 92 -1.67 -6.46 -15.86
C VAL A 92 -2.45 -6.00 -17.09
N ALA A 93 -3.60 -6.62 -17.37
CA ALA A 93 -4.47 -6.23 -18.49
C ALA A 93 -4.99 -4.78 -18.34
N HIS A 94 -5.09 -4.28 -17.11
CA HIS A 94 -5.49 -2.90 -16.82
C HIS A 94 -4.29 -1.94 -16.70
N GLY A 95 -3.11 -2.38 -17.09
CA GLY A 95 -1.91 -1.53 -17.09
C GLY A 95 -1.10 -1.54 -15.80
N LEU A 96 -1.49 -2.36 -14.81
CA LEU A 96 -0.78 -2.47 -13.54
C LEU A 96 0.30 -3.56 -13.67
N THR A 97 1.39 -3.21 -14.32
CA THR A 97 2.49 -4.13 -14.56
C THR A 97 3.60 -4.00 -13.52
N HIS A 98 4.53 -4.96 -13.50
CA HIS A 98 5.70 -4.96 -12.62
C HIS A 98 5.34 -4.78 -11.13
N GLY A 99 4.24 -5.37 -10.68
CA GLY A 99 3.78 -5.24 -9.30
C GLY A 99 4.76 -5.80 -8.29
N TRP A 100 4.89 -5.09 -7.17
CA TRP A 100 5.76 -5.44 -6.06
C TRP A 100 5.05 -5.06 -4.76
N THR A 101 5.20 -5.88 -3.73
CA THR A 101 4.55 -5.64 -2.44
C THR A 101 5.56 -5.74 -1.31
N TYR A 102 5.45 -4.82 -0.37
CA TYR A 102 6.21 -4.81 0.87
C TYR A 102 5.27 -4.82 2.05
N ALA A 103 5.55 -5.69 3.03
CA ALA A 103 4.76 -5.82 4.24
C ALA A 103 5.66 -5.71 5.47
N VAL A 104 5.23 -4.94 6.47
CA VAL A 104 6.00 -4.69 7.69
C VAL A 104 5.06 -4.62 8.89
N GLY A 105 5.54 -5.13 10.03
CA GLY A 105 4.84 -5.06 11.30
C GLY A 105 4.29 -6.40 11.76
N PRO A 106 3.78 -6.46 12.99
CA PRO A 106 3.21 -7.68 13.55
C PRO A 106 1.86 -8.00 12.91
N ALA A 107 1.42 -9.26 13.04
CA ALA A 107 0.14 -9.72 12.50
C ALA A 107 -1.05 -8.90 13.02
N THR A 108 -0.92 -8.27 14.19
CA THR A 108 -1.97 -7.46 14.82
C THR A 108 -2.01 -6.01 14.31
N GLY A 109 -1.09 -5.62 13.45
CA GLY A 109 -1.02 -4.23 12.99
C GLY A 109 -0.08 -4.07 11.81
N ARG A 110 -0.14 -4.98 10.84
CA ARG A 110 0.76 -4.99 9.68
C ARG A 110 0.38 -3.90 8.69
N THR A 111 1.40 -3.31 8.08
CA THR A 111 1.25 -2.36 6.97
C THR A 111 1.66 -3.05 5.69
N ILE A 112 0.83 -2.93 4.65
CA ILE A 112 1.07 -3.58 3.36
C ILE A 112 1.03 -2.51 2.27
N ALA A 113 2.05 -2.48 1.43
CA ALA A 113 2.13 -1.57 0.29
C ALA A 113 2.25 -2.38 -1.00
N GLY A 114 1.25 -2.26 -1.87
CA GLY A 114 1.30 -2.79 -3.23
C GLY A 114 1.60 -1.66 -4.20
N VAL A 115 2.67 -1.80 -4.99
CA VAL A 115 3.13 -0.77 -5.90
C VAL A 115 3.26 -1.32 -7.31
N THR A 116 3.01 -0.48 -8.32
CA THR A 116 3.11 -0.88 -9.73
C THR A 116 3.84 0.19 -10.54
N ARG A 117 4.43 -0.24 -11.65
CA ARG A 117 5.17 0.63 -12.56
C ARG A 117 5.04 0.09 -13.98
N SER A 118 4.90 0.98 -14.97
CA SER A 118 4.59 0.57 -16.36
C SER A 118 5.79 0.14 -17.18
N GLU A 119 6.94 0.82 -17.07
CA GLU A 119 8.03 0.66 -18.04
C GLU A 119 9.00 -0.49 -17.74
N HIS A 120 9.38 -0.64 -16.48
CA HIS A 120 10.34 -1.68 -16.09
C HIS A 120 10.15 -2.07 -14.63
N PRO A 121 10.66 -3.24 -14.22
CA PRO A 121 10.57 -3.66 -12.82
C PRO A 121 11.28 -2.68 -11.89
N PHE A 122 10.85 -2.66 -10.63
CA PHE A 122 11.55 -1.87 -9.61
C PHE A 122 12.96 -2.40 -9.42
N THR A 123 13.94 -1.50 -9.47
CA THR A 123 15.34 -1.85 -9.21
C THR A 123 15.56 -2.05 -7.70
N THR A 124 16.69 -2.61 -7.32
CA THR A 124 17.07 -2.72 -5.91
C THR A 124 17.08 -1.36 -5.23
N ALA A 125 17.61 -0.33 -5.90
CA ALA A 125 17.62 1.04 -5.37
C ALA A 125 16.20 1.58 -5.16
N ASP A 126 15.29 1.36 -6.11
CA ASP A 126 13.89 1.76 -6.00
C ASP A 126 13.22 1.08 -4.81
N ARG A 127 13.43 -0.23 -4.68
CA ARG A 127 12.86 -1.03 -3.58
C ARG A 127 13.33 -0.53 -2.22
N ASP A 128 14.62 -0.19 -2.11
CA ASP A 128 15.19 0.33 -0.86
C ASP A 128 14.53 1.67 -0.48
N VAL A 129 14.31 2.55 -1.45
CA VAL A 129 13.64 3.83 -1.22
C VAL A 129 12.19 3.59 -0.79
N ILE A 130 11.47 2.72 -1.49
CA ILE A 130 10.07 2.40 -1.17
C ILE A 130 9.96 1.83 0.24
N ARG A 131 10.83 0.88 0.59
CA ARG A 131 10.83 0.27 1.93
C ARG A 131 11.06 1.32 3.01
N ALA A 132 12.02 2.23 2.80
CA ALA A 132 12.29 3.30 3.77
C ALA A 132 11.06 4.21 3.96
N ILE A 133 10.39 4.57 2.87
CA ILE A 133 9.16 5.38 2.93
C ILE A 133 8.08 4.66 3.74
N ILE A 134 7.84 3.38 3.45
CA ILE A 134 6.80 2.59 4.12
C ILE A 134 7.15 2.38 5.61
N ASP A 135 8.40 2.07 5.92
CA ASP A 135 8.84 1.90 7.30
C ASP A 135 8.63 3.19 8.10
N ASP A 136 8.95 4.34 7.51
CA ASP A 136 8.75 5.64 8.15
C ASP A 136 7.27 5.93 8.39
N ILE A 137 6.42 5.69 7.39
CA ILE A 137 4.98 5.91 7.53
C ILE A 137 4.41 4.97 8.59
N HIS A 138 4.84 3.72 8.59
CA HIS A 138 4.42 2.73 9.60
C HIS A 138 4.76 3.20 11.01
N ALA A 139 5.99 3.67 11.22
CA ALA A 139 6.44 4.17 12.52
C ALA A 139 5.71 5.45 12.93
N GLU A 140 5.54 6.38 11.98
CA GLU A 140 4.89 7.68 12.23
C GLU A 140 3.40 7.57 12.55
N THR A 141 2.77 6.47 12.18
CA THR A 141 1.34 6.25 12.42
C THR A 141 1.07 5.25 13.54
N GLU A 142 2.12 4.76 14.22
CA GLU A 142 1.95 3.92 15.40
C GLU A 142 1.17 4.66 16.48
N GLY A 143 0.26 3.98 17.14
CA GLY A 143 -0.56 4.61 18.17
C GLY A 143 -1.59 5.60 17.62
N PHE A 144 -1.98 5.46 16.36
CA PHE A 144 -2.92 6.36 15.69
C PHE A 144 -4.16 6.65 16.54
N ASP A 145 -4.70 5.64 17.21
CA ASP A 145 -5.90 5.79 18.04
C ASP A 145 -5.70 6.74 19.23
N THR A 146 -4.46 7.02 19.59
CA THR A 146 -4.12 7.95 20.68
C THR A 146 -3.83 9.36 20.18
N PHE A 147 -3.82 9.59 18.87
CA PHE A 147 -3.57 10.91 18.31
C PHE A 147 -4.75 11.84 18.57
N PRO A 148 -4.51 13.16 18.69
CA PRO A 148 -5.60 14.12 18.73
C PRO A 148 -6.56 13.95 17.56
N GLN A 149 -7.84 14.23 17.77
CA GLN A 149 -8.89 14.00 16.76
C GLN A 149 -8.62 14.76 15.46
N ASP A 150 -8.15 15.99 15.56
CA ASP A 150 -7.82 16.80 14.38
C ASP A 150 -6.67 16.19 13.56
N VAL A 151 -5.69 15.58 14.22
CA VAL A 151 -4.59 14.89 13.56
C VAL A 151 -5.10 13.62 12.85
N GLN A 152 -5.95 12.84 13.53
CA GLN A 152 -6.56 11.66 12.91
C GLN A 152 -7.35 12.03 11.65
N GLU A 153 -8.17 13.07 11.72
CA GLU A 153 -8.96 13.52 10.58
C GLU A 153 -8.08 14.03 9.44
N SER A 154 -7.04 14.78 9.77
CA SER A 154 -6.08 15.27 8.78
C SER A 154 -5.42 14.13 8.03
N LEU A 155 -5.00 13.07 8.73
CA LEU A 155 -4.38 11.90 8.13
C LEU A 155 -5.35 11.09 7.26
N ARG A 156 -6.61 10.95 7.70
CA ARG A 156 -7.62 10.24 6.92
C ARG A 156 -7.95 10.95 5.62
N ASN A 157 -7.83 12.25 5.58
CA ASN A 157 -8.26 13.09 4.46
C ASN A 157 -7.11 13.62 3.61
N LEU A 158 -5.91 13.05 3.74
CA LEU A 158 -4.78 13.47 2.92
C LEU A 158 -5.08 13.23 1.43
N PRO A 159 -4.86 14.25 0.59
CA PRO A 159 -4.97 14.04 -0.85
C PRO A 159 -3.78 13.23 -1.35
N VAL A 160 -4.04 12.19 -2.15
CA VAL A 160 -2.99 11.33 -2.73
C VAL A 160 -3.03 11.33 -4.26
N THR A 161 -3.80 12.22 -4.83
CA THR A 161 -3.95 12.37 -6.28
C THR A 161 -3.18 13.56 -6.82
#